data_259ecd69e743a08423a8cd8f6fe10776
#
_entry.id   259ecd69e743a08423a8cd8f6fe10776
#
_cell.length_a   1.000
_cell.length_b   1.000
_cell.length_c   1.000
_cell.angle_alpha   90.00
_cell.angle_beta   90.00
_cell.angle_gamma   90.00
#
_symmetry.space_group_name_H-M   'P 1'
#
loop_
_entity.id
_entity.type
_entity.pdbx_description
1 polymer ?
#
loop_
_entity_poly.entity_id
_entity_poly.type
_entity_poly.pdbx_seq_one_letter_code
_entity_poly.pdbx_strand_id
1 'polypeptide(L)'
;MNTFNEFGQPVGESLFDWQPRPQPSRVILQGRYCRLEPLRVEHAPALFSAYSLAGDTRSWTWLLREPDATAEEFAEWVASVSELADPIHFTVIDNQTQSPVGSLSLMRIDPKNGVVEVGHVHFSSLLSRTPMSTEAQYLLMRYVFDTLGYRRYEWKCNSLNEPSRKAALRLGFQFEGRFRQALVIKGRNRDTDWFSILDKEWPVLASAFESWLATDNFTADGKQKSSLESWRETRV
;
A
#
# COMPACT_ATOMS: atom_id res chain seq x y z
N MET A 1 -11.23 -7.71 -27.11
CA MET A 1 -11.65 -8.75 -28.08
C MET A 1 -10.96 -10.03 -27.69
N ASN A 2 -11.67 -11.16 -27.69
CA ASN A 2 -11.01 -12.46 -27.45
C ASN A 2 -10.13 -12.78 -28.67
N THR A 3 -8.86 -13.09 -28.43
CA THR A 3 -7.97 -13.68 -29.42
C THR A 3 -8.14 -15.18 -29.41
N PHE A 4 -7.94 -15.83 -30.57
CA PHE A 4 -8.07 -17.27 -30.70
C PHE A 4 -6.76 -17.85 -31.24
N ASN A 5 -6.39 -19.03 -30.79
CA ASN A 5 -5.27 -19.78 -31.34
C ASN A 5 -5.68 -20.51 -32.64
N GLU A 6 -4.74 -21.24 -33.25
CA GLU A 6 -4.95 -22.02 -34.48
C GLU A 6 -6.02 -23.13 -34.35
N PHE A 7 -6.36 -23.54 -33.14
CA PHE A 7 -7.39 -24.54 -32.86
C PHE A 7 -8.76 -23.93 -32.54
N GLY A 8 -8.93 -22.59 -32.67
CA GLY A 8 -10.16 -21.89 -32.33
C GLY A 8 -10.42 -21.75 -30.83
N GLN A 9 -9.43 -21.96 -29.97
CA GLN A 9 -9.56 -21.82 -28.53
C GLN A 9 -9.31 -20.36 -28.12
N PRO A 10 -10.14 -19.77 -27.22
CA PRO A 10 -9.91 -18.42 -26.72
C PRO A 10 -8.61 -18.37 -25.90
N VAL A 11 -7.77 -17.39 -26.20
CA VAL A 11 -6.50 -17.13 -25.49
C VAL A 11 -6.46 -15.68 -25.01
N GLY A 12 -5.60 -15.40 -24.04
CA GLY A 12 -5.40 -14.06 -23.51
C GLY A 12 -4.85 -13.09 -24.57
N GLU A 13 -4.92 -11.81 -24.24
CA GLU A 13 -4.32 -10.73 -25.04
C GLU A 13 -2.81 -10.99 -25.22
N SER A 14 -2.33 -10.75 -26.44
CA SER A 14 -0.92 -10.90 -26.76
C SER A 14 -0.07 -9.79 -26.13
N LEU A 15 1.05 -10.18 -25.55
CA LEU A 15 2.05 -9.29 -24.96
C LEU A 15 3.43 -9.57 -25.59
N PHE A 16 3.52 -9.52 -26.93
CA PHE A 16 4.76 -9.87 -27.63
C PHE A 16 5.97 -9.04 -27.22
N ASP A 17 5.77 -7.77 -26.85
CA ASP A 17 6.83 -6.86 -26.45
C ASP A 17 7.06 -6.84 -24.92
N TRP A 18 6.39 -7.74 -24.18
CA TRP A 18 6.55 -7.79 -22.74
C TRP A 18 7.96 -8.21 -22.35
N GLN A 19 8.60 -7.37 -21.54
CA GLN A 19 9.87 -7.67 -20.91
C GLN A 19 9.71 -7.65 -19.38
N PRO A 20 10.46 -8.47 -18.64
CA PRO A 20 10.52 -8.37 -17.19
C PRO A 20 10.81 -6.94 -16.73
N ARG A 21 10.16 -6.52 -15.67
CA ARG A 21 10.31 -5.17 -15.12
C ARG A 21 11.48 -5.09 -14.12
N PRO A 22 12.02 -3.89 -13.85
CA PRO A 22 13.05 -3.73 -12.85
C PRO A 22 12.57 -4.20 -11.46
N GLN A 23 13.49 -4.78 -10.70
CA GLN A 23 13.24 -5.05 -9.27
C GLN A 23 13.06 -3.73 -8.53
N PRO A 24 12.03 -3.57 -7.68
CA PRO A 24 11.94 -2.42 -6.79
C PRO A 24 13.20 -2.27 -5.93
N SER A 25 13.60 -1.05 -5.65
CA SER A 25 14.76 -0.72 -4.85
C SER A 25 14.42 0.19 -3.66
N ARG A 26 15.36 0.36 -2.75
CA ARG A 26 15.22 1.22 -1.57
C ARG A 26 15.42 2.69 -1.96
N VAL A 27 14.34 3.32 -2.45
CA VAL A 27 14.32 4.72 -2.89
C VAL A 27 13.60 5.59 -1.86
N ILE A 28 13.90 6.89 -1.89
CA ILE A 28 13.11 7.90 -1.19
C ILE A 28 12.05 8.42 -2.17
N LEU A 29 10.79 8.38 -1.76
CA LEU A 29 9.66 8.88 -2.55
C LEU A 29 9.12 10.14 -1.87
N GLN A 30 9.34 11.28 -2.52
CA GLN A 30 8.98 12.57 -1.96
C GLN A 30 7.55 12.95 -2.33
N GLY A 31 6.74 13.28 -1.32
CA GLY A 31 5.41 13.84 -1.43
C GLY A 31 5.32 15.26 -0.82
N ARG A 32 4.10 15.79 -0.77
CA ARG A 32 3.79 17.08 -0.19
C ARG A 32 3.65 17.01 1.33
N TYR A 33 2.83 16.08 1.79
CA TYR A 33 2.48 15.91 3.21
C TYR A 33 3.43 14.96 3.91
N CYS A 34 3.91 13.93 3.19
CA CYS A 34 4.86 12.97 3.70
C CYS A 34 5.90 12.59 2.63
N ARG A 35 6.90 11.86 3.08
CA ARG A 35 7.79 11.11 2.21
C ARG A 35 7.90 9.67 2.67
N LEU A 36 8.23 8.77 1.76
CA LEU A 36 8.56 7.39 2.08
C LEU A 36 10.07 7.23 2.04
N GLU A 37 10.65 6.75 3.12
CA GLU A 37 12.06 6.36 3.19
C GLU A 37 12.17 4.84 3.39
N PRO A 38 13.21 4.20 2.89
CA PRO A 38 13.50 2.82 3.28
C PRO A 38 13.50 2.68 4.81
N LEU A 39 12.87 1.63 5.31
CA LEU A 39 12.86 1.38 6.76
C LEU A 39 14.28 1.15 7.28
N ARG A 40 14.67 1.84 8.33
CA ARG A 40 15.97 1.75 9.00
C ARG A 40 15.79 1.63 10.51
N VAL A 41 16.80 1.11 11.18
CA VAL A 41 16.79 0.93 12.65
C VAL A 41 16.59 2.25 13.38
N GLU A 42 17.12 3.34 12.85
CA GLU A 42 16.99 4.70 13.40
C GLU A 42 15.54 5.18 13.49
N HIS A 43 14.66 4.61 12.66
CA HIS A 43 13.22 4.93 12.69
C HIS A 43 12.48 4.23 13.84
N ALA A 44 13.04 3.15 14.39
CA ALA A 44 12.34 2.26 15.32
C ALA A 44 11.84 2.98 16.60
N PRO A 45 12.60 3.82 17.29
CA PRO A 45 12.12 4.46 18.52
C PRO A 45 10.89 5.35 18.28
N ALA A 46 10.92 6.15 17.19
CA ALA A 46 9.80 7.03 16.85
C ALA A 46 8.56 6.26 16.35
N LEU A 47 8.75 5.20 15.57
CA LEU A 47 7.66 4.32 15.14
C LEU A 47 7.02 3.60 16.32
N PHE A 48 7.82 3.04 17.23
CA PHE A 48 7.30 2.38 18.43
C PHE A 48 6.45 3.34 19.26
N SER A 49 6.95 4.56 19.49
CA SER A 49 6.20 5.62 20.18
C SER A 49 4.90 5.94 19.45
N ALA A 50 4.93 6.13 18.12
CA ALA A 50 3.75 6.46 17.32
C ALA A 50 2.69 5.35 17.36
N TYR A 51 3.10 4.08 17.34
CA TYR A 51 2.17 2.94 17.43
C TYR A 51 1.56 2.77 18.83
N SER A 52 2.25 3.22 19.86
CA SER A 52 1.80 3.14 21.26
C SER A 52 0.85 4.27 21.67
N LEU A 53 0.75 5.35 20.88
CA LEU A 53 -0.08 6.52 21.23
C LEU A 53 -1.58 6.22 21.40
N ALA A 54 -2.08 5.18 20.75
CA ALA A 54 -3.48 4.79 20.88
C ALA A 54 -3.83 4.19 22.25
N GLY A 55 -2.83 3.81 23.05
CA GLY A 55 -3.00 3.20 24.37
C GLY A 55 -3.58 1.78 24.34
N ASP A 56 -3.76 1.19 23.16
CA ASP A 56 -4.23 -0.19 23.00
C ASP A 56 -3.61 -0.85 21.74
N THR A 57 -3.82 -2.15 21.62
CA THR A 57 -3.23 -2.97 20.56
C THR A 57 -4.20 -3.29 19.40
N ARG A 58 -5.34 -2.61 19.33
CA ARG A 58 -6.36 -2.92 18.29
C ARG A 58 -5.86 -2.77 16.86
N SER A 59 -4.89 -1.89 16.59
CA SER A 59 -4.25 -1.73 15.27
C SER A 59 -3.48 -2.98 14.84
N TRP A 60 -3.06 -3.83 15.78
CA TRP A 60 -2.32 -5.06 15.56
C TRP A 60 -3.22 -6.28 15.28
N THR A 61 -4.54 -6.15 15.49
CA THR A 61 -5.50 -7.27 15.36
C THR A 61 -5.34 -8.04 14.05
N TRP A 62 -5.15 -7.33 12.94
CA TRP A 62 -5.10 -7.90 11.60
C TRP A 62 -3.69 -8.04 11.02
N LEU A 63 -2.67 -7.57 11.75
CA LEU A 63 -1.27 -7.74 11.37
C LEU A 63 -0.81 -9.18 11.61
N LEU A 64 0.21 -9.61 10.85
CA LEU A 64 0.72 -10.99 10.90
C LEU A 64 1.46 -11.32 12.20
N ARG A 65 1.92 -10.29 12.92
CA ARG A 65 2.66 -10.41 14.18
C ARG A 65 1.92 -9.74 15.34
N GLU A 66 2.27 -10.12 16.54
CA GLU A 66 1.84 -9.44 17.76
C GLU A 66 2.65 -8.14 17.95
N PRO A 67 2.14 -7.17 18.75
CA PRO A 67 2.92 -6.01 19.14
C PRO A 67 4.13 -6.43 20.00
N ASP A 68 5.23 -5.72 19.84
CA ASP A 68 6.39 -5.87 20.72
C ASP A 68 6.10 -5.27 22.09
N ALA A 69 6.66 -5.87 23.13
CA ALA A 69 6.48 -5.38 24.48
C ALA A 69 7.36 -4.14 24.77
N THR A 70 8.52 -4.06 24.10
CA THR A 70 9.50 -2.99 24.33
C THR A 70 9.98 -2.36 23.02
N ALA A 71 10.57 -1.17 23.13
CA ALA A 71 11.17 -0.48 21.99
C ALA A 71 12.40 -1.24 21.45
N GLU A 72 13.11 -1.94 22.31
CA GLU A 72 14.28 -2.76 21.96
C GLU A 72 13.85 -3.95 21.08
N GLU A 73 12.82 -4.71 21.51
CA GLU A 73 12.26 -5.81 20.71
C GLU A 73 11.78 -5.33 19.33
N PHE A 74 11.12 -4.16 19.31
CA PHE A 74 10.69 -3.57 18.06
C PHE A 74 11.89 -3.16 17.15
N ALA A 75 12.97 -2.62 17.74
CA ALA A 75 14.18 -2.27 17.00
C ALA A 75 14.89 -3.51 16.44
N GLU A 76 14.93 -4.62 17.20
CA GLU A 76 15.45 -5.91 16.73
C GLU A 76 14.63 -6.43 15.54
N TRP A 77 13.30 -6.34 15.61
CA TRP A 77 12.46 -6.70 14.47
C TRP A 77 12.75 -5.80 13.26
N VAL A 78 12.84 -4.48 13.43
CA VAL A 78 13.19 -3.55 12.33
C VAL A 78 14.53 -3.93 11.72
N ALA A 79 15.55 -4.22 12.52
CA ALA A 79 16.86 -4.66 12.05
C ALA A 79 16.76 -5.95 11.21
N SER A 80 15.92 -6.89 11.63
CA SER A 80 15.75 -8.16 10.92
C SER A 80 15.07 -8.04 9.55
N VAL A 81 14.28 -6.96 9.30
CA VAL A 81 13.50 -6.80 8.07
C VAL A 81 14.00 -5.66 7.16
N SER A 82 14.80 -4.74 7.67
CA SER A 82 15.21 -3.52 6.94
C SER A 82 16.03 -3.82 5.69
N GLU A 83 16.79 -4.93 5.67
CA GLU A 83 17.67 -5.30 4.55
C GLU A 83 17.10 -6.41 3.65
N LEU A 84 15.86 -6.87 3.89
CA LEU A 84 15.23 -7.89 3.04
C LEU A 84 14.98 -7.36 1.63
N ALA A 85 15.23 -8.20 0.63
CA ALA A 85 14.93 -7.89 -0.78
C ALA A 85 13.42 -8.02 -1.08
N ASP A 86 12.69 -8.82 -0.31
CA ASP A 86 11.25 -9.01 -0.34
C ASP A 86 10.78 -9.53 1.03
N PRO A 87 9.98 -8.78 1.77
CA PRO A 87 9.43 -7.46 1.47
C PRO A 87 10.44 -6.30 1.58
N ILE A 88 10.26 -5.26 0.76
CA ILE A 88 10.96 -3.97 0.90
C ILE A 88 10.07 -3.05 1.74
N HIS A 89 10.53 -2.75 2.95
CA HIS A 89 9.79 -1.90 3.88
C HIS A 89 10.13 -0.42 3.71
N PHE A 90 9.10 0.42 3.83
CA PHE A 90 9.20 1.88 3.82
C PHE A 90 8.60 2.45 5.10
N THR A 91 9.22 3.50 5.61
CA THR A 91 8.72 4.34 6.70
C THR A 91 8.03 5.56 6.11
N VAL A 92 6.86 5.90 6.63
CA VAL A 92 6.18 7.16 6.32
C VAL A 92 6.68 8.22 7.28
N ILE A 93 7.32 9.24 6.74
CA ILE A 93 7.82 10.40 7.49
C ILE A 93 6.89 11.59 7.24
N ASP A 94 6.35 12.17 8.29
CA ASP A 94 5.59 13.42 8.21
C ASP A 94 6.53 14.58 7.83
N ASN A 95 6.23 15.28 6.74
CA ASN A 95 7.06 16.39 6.27
C ASN A 95 7.03 17.61 7.19
N GLN A 96 6.00 17.77 8.03
CA GLN A 96 5.89 18.88 8.96
C GLN A 96 6.73 18.64 10.22
N THR A 97 6.61 17.47 10.82
CA THR A 97 7.28 17.13 12.08
C THR A 97 8.61 16.43 11.90
N GLN A 98 8.92 15.97 10.69
CA GLN A 98 10.08 15.14 10.34
C GLN A 98 10.15 13.83 11.12
N SER A 99 9.01 13.37 11.63
CA SER A 99 8.91 12.17 12.45
C SER A 99 8.33 10.98 11.69
N PRO A 100 8.83 9.76 11.93
CA PRO A 100 8.19 8.52 11.51
C PRO A 100 6.79 8.37 12.13
N VAL A 101 5.78 8.11 11.29
CA VAL A 101 4.37 8.01 11.72
C VAL A 101 3.67 6.73 11.28
N GLY A 102 4.35 5.89 10.51
CA GLY A 102 3.81 4.62 10.04
C GLY A 102 4.74 3.91 9.07
N SER A 103 4.35 2.73 8.63
CA SER A 103 5.10 1.93 7.66
C SER A 103 4.19 1.17 6.70
N LEU A 104 4.75 0.80 5.56
CA LEU A 104 4.16 -0.09 4.56
C LEU A 104 5.29 -0.76 3.77
N SER A 105 4.97 -1.77 2.96
CA SER A 105 6.00 -2.46 2.17
C SER A 105 5.52 -2.79 0.77
N LEU A 106 6.47 -3.00 -0.15
CA LEU A 106 6.28 -3.77 -1.37
C LEU A 106 6.72 -5.21 -1.10
N MET A 107 5.86 -6.16 -1.42
CA MET A 107 6.12 -7.57 -1.17
C MET A 107 5.58 -8.46 -2.28
N ARG A 108 5.94 -9.76 -2.25
CA ARG A 108 5.55 -10.72 -3.29
C ARG A 108 5.88 -10.17 -4.68
N ILE A 109 7.12 -9.68 -4.79
CA ILE A 109 7.62 -8.96 -5.95
C ILE A 109 7.88 -9.97 -7.07
N ASP A 110 7.18 -9.83 -8.19
CA ASP A 110 7.32 -10.67 -9.39
C ASP A 110 7.61 -9.79 -10.62
N PRO A 111 8.87 -9.43 -10.86
CA PRO A 111 9.27 -8.61 -12.00
C PRO A 111 8.98 -9.29 -13.34
N LYS A 112 9.03 -10.63 -13.40
CA LYS A 112 8.77 -11.38 -14.63
C LYS A 112 7.34 -11.13 -15.14
N ASN A 113 6.39 -11.08 -14.24
CA ASN A 113 4.98 -10.83 -14.56
C ASN A 113 4.57 -9.37 -14.35
N GLY A 114 5.47 -8.50 -13.79
CA GLY A 114 5.18 -7.11 -13.46
C GLY A 114 4.09 -7.00 -12.40
N VAL A 115 4.16 -7.81 -11.34
CA VAL A 115 3.18 -7.89 -10.25
C VAL A 115 3.86 -7.60 -8.92
N VAL A 116 3.20 -6.82 -8.07
CA VAL A 116 3.68 -6.55 -6.71
C VAL A 116 2.50 -6.28 -5.78
N GLU A 117 2.65 -6.63 -4.51
CA GLU A 117 1.66 -6.39 -3.46
C GLU A 117 2.12 -5.27 -2.51
N VAL A 118 1.21 -4.35 -2.14
CA VAL A 118 1.41 -3.52 -0.96
C VAL A 118 0.97 -4.29 0.28
N GLY A 119 1.87 -4.42 1.25
CA GLY A 119 1.60 -5.15 2.48
C GLY A 119 2.23 -4.51 3.71
N HIS A 120 2.10 -5.21 4.85
CA HIS A 120 2.60 -4.73 6.14
C HIS A 120 2.22 -3.26 6.45
N VAL A 121 1.02 -2.84 5.99
CA VAL A 121 0.53 -1.48 6.22
C VAL A 121 0.18 -1.31 7.70
N HIS A 122 0.98 -0.52 8.39
CA HIS A 122 0.76 -0.17 9.79
C HIS A 122 0.86 1.34 9.95
N PHE A 123 -0.27 1.97 10.10
CA PHE A 123 -0.42 3.42 10.22
C PHE A 123 -0.83 3.77 11.65
N SER A 124 -0.03 4.60 12.32
CA SER A 124 -0.37 5.11 13.65
C SER A 124 -1.61 6.01 13.63
N SER A 125 -2.08 6.39 14.81
CA SER A 125 -3.17 7.38 14.94
C SER A 125 -2.81 8.76 14.38
N LEU A 126 -1.52 9.10 14.31
CA LEU A 126 -1.02 10.35 13.70
C LEU A 126 -1.15 10.34 12.17
N LEU A 127 -1.07 9.16 11.55
CA LEU A 127 -1.11 9.00 10.11
C LEU A 127 -2.52 8.63 9.60
N SER A 128 -3.24 7.80 10.34
CA SER A 128 -4.54 7.28 9.93
C SER A 128 -5.58 8.38 9.73
N ARG A 129 -6.34 8.32 8.62
CA ARG A 129 -7.39 9.29 8.27
C ARG A 129 -6.89 10.71 8.01
N THR A 130 -5.63 10.87 7.65
CA THR A 130 -5.04 12.14 7.23
C THR A 130 -4.76 12.13 5.73
N PRO A 131 -4.52 13.29 5.08
CA PRO A 131 -4.04 13.33 3.70
C PRO A 131 -2.75 12.54 3.50
N MET A 132 -1.84 12.50 4.49
CA MET A 132 -0.60 11.72 4.44
C MET A 132 -0.86 10.23 4.18
N SER A 133 -1.90 9.63 4.81
CA SER A 133 -2.19 8.20 4.62
C SER A 133 -2.57 7.86 3.18
N THR A 134 -3.24 8.77 2.50
CA THR A 134 -3.57 8.64 1.08
C THR A 134 -2.36 8.91 0.21
N GLU A 135 -1.57 9.94 0.54
CA GLU A 135 -0.35 10.28 -0.20
C GLU A 135 0.70 9.17 -0.12
N ALA A 136 0.89 8.54 1.05
CA ALA A 136 1.80 7.41 1.20
C ALA A 136 1.48 6.26 0.22
N GLN A 137 0.20 5.92 0.07
CA GLN A 137 -0.25 4.92 -0.90
C GLN A 137 -0.04 5.39 -2.34
N TYR A 138 -0.40 6.63 -2.66
CA TYR A 138 -0.20 7.22 -3.97
C TYR A 138 1.28 7.23 -4.39
N LEU A 139 2.19 7.62 -3.50
CA LEU A 139 3.63 7.63 -3.78
C LEU A 139 4.16 6.25 -4.16
N LEU A 140 3.70 5.21 -3.44
CA LEU A 140 4.13 3.84 -3.72
C LEU A 140 3.53 3.31 -5.02
N MET A 141 2.24 3.59 -5.29
CA MET A 141 1.59 3.26 -6.57
C MET A 141 2.28 3.95 -7.75
N ARG A 142 2.58 5.26 -7.63
CA ARG A 142 3.28 6.03 -8.65
C ARG A 142 4.66 5.44 -8.95
N TYR A 143 5.40 5.05 -7.93
CA TYR A 143 6.69 4.37 -8.11
C TYR A 143 6.53 3.06 -8.88
N VAL A 144 5.55 2.24 -8.50
CA VAL A 144 5.31 0.93 -9.13
C VAL A 144 4.86 1.07 -10.59
N PHE A 145 3.91 1.95 -10.89
CA PHE A 145 3.36 2.06 -12.24
C PHE A 145 4.23 2.94 -13.15
N ASP A 146 4.60 4.15 -12.71
CA ASP A 146 5.24 5.13 -13.59
C ASP A 146 6.76 4.90 -13.69
N THR A 147 7.42 4.48 -12.60
CA THR A 147 8.87 4.28 -12.60
C THR A 147 9.27 2.87 -12.98
N LEU A 148 8.63 1.86 -12.39
CA LEU A 148 8.96 0.45 -12.62
C LEU A 148 8.20 -0.15 -13.82
N GLY A 149 7.08 0.43 -14.23
CA GLY A 149 6.25 -0.06 -15.33
C GLY A 149 5.56 -1.39 -15.04
N TYR A 150 5.25 -1.67 -13.78
CA TYR A 150 4.50 -2.86 -13.41
C TYR A 150 3.08 -2.76 -13.93
N ARG A 151 2.47 -3.91 -14.22
CA ARG A 151 1.12 -3.96 -14.79
C ARG A 151 0.03 -4.26 -13.79
N ARG A 152 0.41 -4.67 -12.55
CA ARG A 152 -0.55 -5.08 -11.51
C ARG A 152 -0.01 -4.75 -10.12
N TYR A 153 -0.83 -4.06 -9.34
CA TYR A 153 -0.59 -3.72 -7.95
C TYR A 153 -1.65 -4.33 -7.07
N GLU A 154 -1.27 -5.18 -6.12
CA GLU A 154 -2.17 -5.98 -5.31
C GLU A 154 -2.32 -5.43 -3.89
N TRP A 155 -3.49 -5.66 -3.32
CA TRP A 155 -3.81 -5.46 -1.91
C TRP A 155 -4.52 -6.70 -1.39
N LYS A 156 -4.07 -7.20 -0.22
CA LYS A 156 -4.69 -8.34 0.44
C LYS A 156 -4.97 -8.01 1.89
N CYS A 157 -6.13 -8.43 2.39
CA CYS A 157 -6.45 -8.26 3.80
C CYS A 157 -7.27 -9.45 4.32
N ASN A 158 -7.30 -9.59 5.66
CA ASN A 158 -8.26 -10.48 6.29
C ASN A 158 -9.68 -10.05 5.91
N SER A 159 -10.53 -10.99 5.51
CA SER A 159 -11.91 -10.71 5.08
C SER A 159 -12.77 -10.05 6.16
N LEU A 160 -12.37 -10.16 7.44
CA LEU A 160 -13.01 -9.50 8.57
C LEU A 160 -12.44 -8.10 8.86
N ASN A 161 -11.36 -7.69 8.18
CA ASN A 161 -10.76 -6.35 8.33
C ASN A 161 -11.52 -5.33 7.47
N GLU A 162 -12.71 -4.96 7.90
CA GLU A 162 -13.56 -4.01 7.20
C GLU A 162 -12.90 -2.65 6.94
N PRO A 163 -12.12 -2.05 7.88
CA PRO A 163 -11.37 -0.82 7.60
C PRO A 163 -10.41 -0.95 6.42
N SER A 164 -9.69 -2.07 6.31
CA SER A 164 -8.75 -2.31 5.21
C SER A 164 -9.46 -2.51 3.88
N ARG A 165 -10.58 -3.24 3.88
CA ARG A 165 -11.43 -3.43 2.69
C ARG A 165 -11.96 -2.09 2.16
N LYS A 166 -12.49 -1.24 3.07
CA LYS A 166 -12.95 0.11 2.71
C LYS A 166 -11.82 0.99 2.19
N ALA A 167 -10.64 0.90 2.79
CA ALA A 167 -9.47 1.64 2.33
C ALA A 167 -9.06 1.23 0.90
N ALA A 168 -8.98 -0.07 0.61
CA ALA A 168 -8.66 -0.56 -0.73
C ALA A 168 -9.65 -0.05 -1.78
N LEU A 169 -10.96 -0.19 -1.54
CA LEU A 169 -12.01 0.29 -2.45
C LEU A 169 -11.94 1.83 -2.63
N ARG A 170 -11.76 2.58 -1.54
CA ARG A 170 -11.61 4.04 -1.60
C ARG A 170 -10.40 4.45 -2.45
N LEU A 171 -9.28 3.73 -2.34
CA LEU A 171 -8.06 3.99 -3.12
C LEU A 171 -8.17 3.58 -4.59
N GLY A 172 -9.25 2.90 -4.99
CA GLY A 172 -9.50 2.52 -6.37
C GLY A 172 -9.19 1.07 -6.72
N PHE A 173 -8.78 0.26 -5.75
CA PHE A 173 -8.64 -1.18 -5.98
C PHE A 173 -9.97 -1.82 -6.27
N GLN A 174 -9.98 -2.80 -7.16
CA GLN A 174 -11.12 -3.65 -7.45
C GLN A 174 -11.03 -4.95 -6.67
N PHE A 175 -12.15 -5.38 -6.08
CA PHE A 175 -12.25 -6.68 -5.41
C PHE A 175 -12.29 -7.81 -6.45
N GLU A 176 -11.43 -8.80 -6.30
CA GLU A 176 -11.32 -9.94 -7.22
C GLU A 176 -11.86 -11.25 -6.66
N GLY A 177 -11.81 -11.40 -5.34
CA GLY A 177 -12.33 -12.62 -4.72
C GLY A 177 -11.83 -12.87 -3.31
N ARG A 178 -12.41 -13.91 -2.68
CA ARG A 178 -12.04 -14.37 -1.34
C ARG A 178 -11.42 -15.76 -1.39
N PHE A 179 -10.21 -15.85 -0.86
CA PHE A 179 -9.56 -17.13 -0.61
C PHE A 179 -9.94 -17.62 0.78
N ARG A 180 -10.82 -18.64 0.82
CA ARG A 180 -11.29 -19.21 2.10
C ARG A 180 -10.21 -20.08 2.73
N GLN A 181 -10.07 -20.00 4.05
CA GLN A 181 -9.07 -20.75 4.83
C GLN A 181 -7.64 -20.61 4.27
N ALA A 182 -7.32 -19.41 3.80
CA ALA A 182 -6.07 -19.14 3.09
C ALA A 182 -4.84 -19.22 4.01
N LEU A 183 -4.98 -18.83 5.26
CA LEU A 183 -3.88 -18.77 6.24
C LEU A 183 -4.37 -19.13 7.64
N VAL A 184 -3.42 -19.53 8.48
CA VAL A 184 -3.58 -19.55 9.95
C VAL A 184 -2.69 -18.47 10.53
N ILE A 185 -3.29 -17.46 11.17
CA ILE A 185 -2.58 -16.31 11.75
C ILE A 185 -2.97 -16.19 13.23
N LYS A 186 -1.98 -16.13 14.13
CA LYS A 186 -2.21 -16.03 15.59
C LYS A 186 -3.18 -17.11 16.10
N GLY A 187 -3.03 -18.36 15.58
CA GLY A 187 -3.87 -19.50 15.93
C GLY A 187 -5.31 -19.43 15.42
N ARG A 188 -5.64 -18.50 14.50
CA ARG A 188 -6.98 -18.31 13.96
C ARG A 188 -7.02 -18.47 12.46
N ASN A 189 -8.16 -18.94 11.94
CA ASN A 189 -8.44 -18.96 10.51
C ASN A 189 -8.43 -17.54 9.94
N ARG A 190 -7.82 -17.37 8.77
CA ARG A 190 -7.88 -16.17 7.98
C ARG A 190 -8.36 -16.50 6.56
N ASP A 191 -9.57 -16.08 6.25
CA ASP A 191 -9.99 -15.89 4.86
C ASP A 191 -9.36 -14.60 4.36
N THR A 192 -8.85 -14.59 3.13
CA THR A 192 -8.13 -13.45 2.57
C THR A 192 -8.89 -12.90 1.37
N ASP A 193 -9.27 -11.64 1.45
CA ASP A 193 -9.83 -10.88 0.32
C ASP A 193 -8.69 -10.31 -0.52
N TRP A 194 -8.82 -10.45 -1.85
CA TRP A 194 -7.88 -9.99 -2.86
C TRP A 194 -8.45 -8.82 -3.63
N PHE A 195 -7.59 -7.82 -3.85
CA PHE A 195 -7.91 -6.62 -4.60
C PHE A 195 -6.72 -6.27 -5.49
N SER A 196 -6.97 -5.57 -6.61
CA SER A 196 -5.91 -5.09 -7.49
C SER A 196 -6.26 -3.75 -8.14
N ILE A 197 -5.20 -3.08 -8.63
CA ILE A 197 -5.23 -2.01 -9.61
C ILE A 197 -4.36 -2.48 -10.78
N LEU A 198 -4.82 -2.25 -12.02
CA LEU A 198 -4.09 -2.56 -13.24
C LEU A 198 -3.48 -1.28 -13.85
N ASP A 199 -2.41 -1.45 -14.62
CA ASP A 199 -1.71 -0.36 -15.30
C ASP A 199 -2.63 0.51 -16.17
N LYS A 200 -3.59 -0.13 -16.85
CA LYS A 200 -4.59 0.57 -17.68
C LYS A 200 -5.59 1.43 -16.88
N GLU A 201 -5.75 1.17 -15.59
CA GLU A 201 -6.62 1.92 -14.67
C GLU A 201 -5.86 3.08 -14.01
N TRP A 202 -4.53 2.95 -13.94
CA TRP A 202 -3.66 3.87 -13.21
C TRP A 202 -3.73 5.33 -13.68
N PRO A 203 -3.75 5.67 -14.98
CA PRO A 203 -3.79 7.08 -15.41
C PRO A 203 -4.97 7.87 -14.84
N VAL A 204 -6.16 7.26 -14.78
CA VAL A 204 -7.36 7.88 -14.20
C VAL A 204 -7.21 8.02 -12.69
N LEU A 205 -6.71 6.98 -12.02
CA LEU A 205 -6.48 6.99 -10.58
C LEU A 205 -5.40 8.00 -10.18
N ALA A 206 -4.27 8.05 -10.88
CA ALA A 206 -3.20 9.01 -10.63
C ALA A 206 -3.71 10.45 -10.67
N SER A 207 -4.45 10.80 -11.71
CA SER A 207 -5.03 12.12 -11.85
C SER A 207 -6.05 12.45 -10.76
N ALA A 208 -6.83 11.47 -10.30
CA ALA A 208 -7.75 11.64 -9.18
C ALA A 208 -7.00 11.86 -7.86
N PHE A 209 -5.91 11.11 -7.60
CA PHE A 209 -5.05 11.32 -6.45
C PHE A 209 -4.42 12.71 -6.44
N GLU A 210 -3.86 13.16 -7.55
CA GLU A 210 -3.25 14.48 -7.67
C GLU A 210 -4.25 15.60 -7.37
N SER A 211 -5.46 15.50 -7.94
CA SER A 211 -6.53 16.45 -7.69
C SER A 211 -7.01 16.41 -6.24
N TRP A 212 -7.13 15.23 -5.65
CA TRP A 212 -7.54 15.08 -4.27
C TRP A 212 -6.50 15.62 -3.28
N LEU A 213 -5.20 15.37 -3.55
CA LEU A 213 -4.08 15.80 -2.71
C LEU A 213 -3.73 17.29 -2.88
N ALA A 214 -4.33 17.99 -3.83
CA ALA A 214 -4.13 19.42 -4.00
C ALA A 214 -4.62 20.18 -2.75
N THR A 215 -3.87 21.20 -2.34
CA THR A 215 -4.16 21.96 -1.11
C THR A 215 -5.52 22.67 -1.14
N ASP A 216 -5.98 23.05 -2.32
CA ASP A 216 -7.27 23.71 -2.54
C ASP A 216 -8.47 22.76 -2.36
N ASN A 217 -8.24 21.42 -2.37
CA ASN A 217 -9.27 20.45 -2.01
C ASN A 217 -9.54 20.38 -0.50
N PHE A 218 -8.77 21.08 0.32
CA PHE A 218 -8.98 21.07 1.77
C PHE A 218 -9.37 22.45 2.27
N THR A 219 -10.23 22.47 3.28
CA THR A 219 -10.58 23.68 4.03
C THR A 219 -9.48 24.00 5.03
N ALA A 220 -9.51 25.19 5.62
CA ALA A 220 -8.51 25.60 6.62
C ALA A 220 -8.50 24.69 7.88
N ASP A 221 -9.61 24.02 8.18
CA ASP A 221 -9.72 23.02 9.24
C ASP A 221 -9.41 21.59 8.76
N GLY A 222 -8.83 21.43 7.57
CA GLY A 222 -8.31 20.17 7.04
C GLY A 222 -9.36 19.21 6.48
N LYS A 223 -10.63 19.64 6.31
CA LYS A 223 -11.67 18.79 5.70
C LYS A 223 -11.58 18.81 4.18
N GLN A 224 -11.70 17.64 3.56
CA GLN A 224 -11.78 17.55 2.10
C GLN A 224 -13.07 18.21 1.58
N LYS A 225 -12.96 18.95 0.48
CA LYS A 225 -14.12 19.55 -0.23
C LYS A 225 -14.78 18.53 -1.17
N SER A 226 -13.96 17.71 -1.82
CA SER A 226 -14.38 16.64 -2.72
C SER A 226 -13.74 15.33 -2.30
N SER A 227 -14.48 14.22 -2.40
CA SER A 227 -13.93 12.89 -2.08
C SER A 227 -13.01 12.38 -3.20
N LEU A 228 -12.10 11.44 -2.87
CA LEU A 228 -11.27 10.79 -3.89
C LEU A 228 -12.13 10.03 -4.91
N GLU A 229 -13.24 9.48 -4.49
CA GLU A 229 -14.19 8.76 -5.34
C GLU A 229 -14.84 9.68 -6.38
N SER A 230 -15.30 10.88 -5.97
CA SER A 230 -15.88 11.86 -6.90
C SER A 230 -14.89 12.32 -7.97
N TRP A 231 -13.60 12.42 -7.64
CA TRP A 231 -12.57 12.75 -8.62
C TRP A 231 -12.33 11.64 -9.65
N ARG A 232 -12.59 10.37 -9.31
CA ARG A 232 -12.52 9.24 -10.26
C ARG A 232 -13.69 9.24 -11.23
N GLU A 233 -14.91 9.48 -10.73
CA GLU A 233 -16.15 9.46 -11.53
C GLU A 233 -16.22 10.59 -12.55
N THR A 234 -15.61 11.73 -12.27
CA THR A 234 -15.62 12.90 -13.19
C THR A 234 -14.72 12.72 -14.42
N ARG A 235 -13.95 11.63 -14.51
CA ARG A 235 -12.91 11.43 -15.53
C ARG A 235 -13.05 10.14 -16.36
N VAL A 236 -14.17 9.44 -16.19
CA VAL A 236 -14.56 8.26 -17.01
C VAL A 236 -15.32 8.68 -18.27
#